data_ae14deb0b261d4ba76b9b24a46f47a31
#
_entry.id   ae14deb0b261d4ba76b9b24a46f47a31
#
_cell.length_a   1.000
_cell.length_b   1.000
_cell.length_c   1.000
_cell.angle_alpha   90.00
_cell.angle_beta   90.00
_cell.angle_gamma   90.00
#
_symmetry.space_group_name_H-M   'P 1'
#
loop_
_entity.id
_entity.type
_entity.pdbx_description
1 polymer ?
#
loop_
_entity_poly.entity_id
_entity_poly.type
_entity_poly.pdbx_seq_one_letter_code
_entity_poly.pdbx_strand_id
1 'polypeptide(L)'
;MMRGLTATVAALVAAAAGVVALVRWVFGALPVALWTDVLVWLLVGLGSVYFWYVRRQAHLLLPWRRVLRSTPGVCALLVLAAFVLVGLLDSIHYRERLDGKAADGAPVYAVEVLSALDAVLGPLRMRSERTYSAPFATRAYQRETTELAGGKVVREFPRLRHGGAHLKDERDRDRDIAVTVLQGVALAFAGWCVVAALAAGVIARRRGMTFAATSIAIRRRETEVPWLAAFVTLLAIALLVVPTALLAAQYHVLGTEKVGQDVLYLALKSIRTGLVIGTITTLVMLPFAILLGIMAGYLKGWVDDVVQYVYTTLNSIPGVLLIAAFILMMQVYIDKHPELFPTAAHRADLRLLLLCFILGVTSWTGLARLLRGEALKLSELEYIQAAHAFGVRRGRVITRHLLPNVMHIVLIALVMDFSGLVLAEAVLSYVGVGVDPSMTSFGTMINAARLEMAREPMVWWTLAAAFAFMFALVLAANLVADAVRDAFDPRVTVGTRPIATAKAAA
;
A
#
# COMPACT_ATOMS: atom_id res chain seq x y z
N MET A 1 14.56 -22.06 19.48
CA MET A 1 14.57 -21.11 18.39
C MET A 1 14.41 -21.76 17.01
N MET A 2 15.21 -22.81 16.67
CA MET A 2 15.13 -23.51 15.38
C MET A 2 13.77 -24.16 15.07
N ARG A 3 13.08 -24.82 16.04
CA ARG A 3 11.75 -25.41 15.83
C ARG A 3 10.64 -24.36 15.52
N GLY A 4 10.79 -23.12 15.96
CA GLY A 4 9.88 -22.04 15.58
C GLY A 4 10.10 -21.58 14.14
N LEU A 5 11.35 -21.49 13.69
CA LEU A 5 11.71 -21.06 12.34
C LEU A 5 11.23 -22.06 11.28
N THR A 6 11.38 -23.37 11.55
CA THR A 6 10.90 -24.42 10.63
C THR A 6 9.37 -24.45 10.54
N ALA A 7 8.66 -24.24 11.64
CA ALA A 7 7.20 -24.16 11.63
C ALA A 7 6.69 -22.92 10.88
N THR A 8 7.41 -21.79 10.96
CA THR A 8 7.04 -20.57 10.22
C THR A 8 7.33 -20.66 8.73
N VAL A 9 8.46 -21.27 8.34
CA VAL A 9 8.76 -21.54 6.93
C VAL A 9 7.73 -22.51 6.34
N ALA A 10 7.36 -23.56 7.09
CA ALA A 10 6.33 -24.50 6.66
C ALA A 10 4.95 -23.80 6.51
N ALA A 11 4.58 -22.88 7.41
CA ALA A 11 3.34 -22.12 7.31
C ALA A 11 3.33 -21.17 6.11
N LEU A 12 4.47 -20.53 5.80
CA LEU A 12 4.64 -19.66 4.63
C LEU A 12 4.53 -20.46 3.32
N VAL A 13 5.20 -21.62 3.26
CA VAL A 13 5.11 -22.52 2.10
C VAL A 13 3.68 -23.06 1.93
N ALA A 14 3.01 -23.42 3.03
CA ALA A 14 1.61 -23.85 2.99
C ALA A 14 0.66 -22.72 2.54
N ALA A 15 0.89 -21.48 2.99
CA ALA A 15 0.11 -20.32 2.56
C ALA A 15 0.33 -20.03 1.06
N ALA A 16 1.57 -20.07 0.58
CA ALA A 16 1.89 -19.89 -0.84
C ALA A 16 1.27 -21.01 -1.70
N ALA A 17 1.38 -22.27 -1.26
CA ALA A 17 0.73 -23.40 -1.93
C ALA A 17 -0.80 -23.26 -1.92
N GLY A 18 -1.39 -22.75 -0.84
CA GLY A 18 -2.82 -22.44 -0.73
C GLY A 18 -3.27 -21.37 -1.74
N VAL A 19 -2.51 -20.30 -1.90
CA VAL A 19 -2.79 -19.26 -2.91
C VAL A 19 -2.70 -19.82 -4.32
N VAL A 20 -1.67 -20.63 -4.62
CA VAL A 20 -1.51 -21.30 -5.92
C VAL A 20 -2.69 -22.26 -6.20
N ALA A 21 -3.09 -23.04 -5.19
CA ALA A 21 -4.23 -23.94 -5.30
C ALA A 21 -5.55 -23.19 -5.49
N LEU A 22 -5.75 -22.09 -4.76
CA LEU A 22 -6.92 -21.22 -4.87
C LEU A 22 -7.03 -20.60 -6.28
N VAL A 23 -5.93 -20.08 -6.81
CA VAL A 23 -5.89 -19.50 -8.16
C VAL A 23 -6.23 -20.57 -9.21
N ARG A 24 -5.66 -21.78 -9.11
CA ARG A 24 -5.99 -22.87 -10.00
C ARG A 24 -7.44 -23.31 -9.90
N TRP A 25 -7.98 -23.37 -8.69
CA TRP A 25 -9.33 -23.86 -8.43
C TRP A 25 -10.40 -22.82 -8.77
N VAL A 26 -10.18 -21.54 -8.42
CA VAL A 26 -11.17 -20.46 -8.63
C VAL A 26 -11.15 -19.94 -10.06
N PHE A 27 -9.95 -19.77 -10.65
CA PHE A 27 -9.81 -19.12 -11.97
C PHE A 27 -9.47 -20.12 -13.09
N GLY A 28 -9.22 -21.40 -12.79
CA GLY A 28 -8.76 -22.38 -13.79
C GLY A 28 -7.45 -21.96 -14.51
N ALA A 29 -6.73 -21.01 -13.94
CA ALA A 29 -5.67 -20.22 -14.54
C ALA A 29 -4.29 -20.71 -14.10
N LEU A 30 -3.24 -20.33 -14.84
CA LEU A 30 -1.86 -20.58 -14.45
C LEU A 30 -1.37 -19.47 -13.52
N PRO A 31 -1.05 -19.76 -12.24
CA PRO A 31 -0.49 -18.75 -11.34
C PRO A 31 0.89 -18.31 -11.82
N VAL A 32 1.13 -17.01 -11.77
CA VAL A 32 2.43 -16.38 -12.10
C VAL A 32 2.95 -15.72 -10.84
N ALA A 33 4.19 -16.04 -10.45
CA ALA A 33 4.84 -15.41 -9.32
C ALA A 33 5.85 -14.37 -9.86
N LEU A 34 5.58 -13.10 -9.62
CA LEU A 34 6.52 -12.01 -9.86
C LEU A 34 7.44 -11.86 -8.64
N TRP A 35 8.63 -11.30 -8.82
CA TRP A 35 9.59 -11.11 -7.74
C TRP A 35 9.07 -10.21 -6.61
N THR A 36 8.38 -9.13 -6.98
CA THR A 36 7.76 -8.24 -6.00
C THR A 36 6.63 -8.91 -5.23
N ASP A 37 5.84 -9.79 -5.86
CA ASP A 37 4.78 -10.53 -5.19
C ASP A 37 5.34 -11.50 -4.13
N VAL A 38 6.40 -12.22 -4.48
CA VAL A 38 7.08 -13.11 -3.53
C VAL A 38 7.53 -12.34 -2.29
N LEU A 39 8.11 -11.14 -2.47
CA LEU A 39 8.52 -10.29 -1.35
C LEU A 39 7.35 -9.75 -0.55
N VAL A 40 6.25 -9.33 -1.21
CA VAL A 40 5.02 -8.88 -0.53
C VAL A 40 4.44 -10.00 0.32
N TRP A 41 4.29 -11.21 -0.22
CA TRP A 41 3.77 -12.35 0.53
C TRP A 41 4.70 -12.81 1.65
N LEU A 42 6.02 -12.71 1.44
CA LEU A 42 7.00 -12.92 2.49
C LEU A 42 6.84 -11.90 3.63
N LEU A 43 6.63 -10.62 3.30
CA LEU A 43 6.36 -9.58 4.29
C LEU A 43 5.08 -9.83 5.08
N VAL A 44 4.00 -10.24 4.40
CA VAL A 44 2.74 -10.62 5.05
C VAL A 44 2.96 -11.80 6.00
N GLY A 45 3.74 -12.79 5.57
CA GLY A 45 4.12 -13.93 6.39
C GLY A 45 4.94 -13.51 7.62
N LEU A 46 5.99 -12.72 7.44
CA LEU A 46 6.80 -12.18 8.54
C LEU A 46 5.96 -11.34 9.52
N GLY A 47 5.08 -10.48 8.99
CA GLY A 47 4.15 -9.69 9.80
C GLY A 47 3.21 -10.57 10.62
N SER A 48 2.69 -11.64 10.03
CA SER A 48 1.82 -12.61 10.72
C SER A 48 2.55 -13.34 11.84
N VAL A 49 3.80 -13.75 11.59
CA VAL A 49 4.70 -14.36 12.57
C VAL A 49 5.02 -13.39 13.71
N TYR A 50 5.36 -12.14 13.36
CA TYR A 50 5.62 -11.08 14.33
C TYR A 50 4.37 -10.83 15.19
N PHE A 51 3.19 -10.73 14.60
CA PHE A 51 1.93 -10.56 15.32
C PHE A 51 1.64 -11.73 16.28
N TRP A 52 1.87 -12.97 15.84
CA TRP A 52 1.74 -14.15 16.68
C TRP A 52 2.74 -14.14 17.86
N TYR A 53 4.00 -13.73 17.60
CA TYR A 53 5.03 -13.56 18.63
C TYR A 53 4.65 -12.48 19.65
N VAL A 54 4.23 -11.30 19.18
CA VAL A 54 3.79 -10.17 20.03
C VAL A 54 2.65 -10.57 20.95
N ARG A 55 1.70 -11.37 20.45
CA ARG A 55 0.58 -11.88 21.29
C ARG A 55 1.01 -12.71 22.47
N ARG A 56 2.19 -13.32 22.42
CA ARG A 56 2.75 -14.14 23.50
C ARG A 56 3.60 -13.35 24.49
N GLN A 57 3.96 -12.12 24.17
CA GLN A 57 4.85 -11.28 24.97
C GLN A 57 4.10 -10.04 25.50
N ALA A 58 3.79 -10.04 26.81
CA ALA A 58 3.01 -8.97 27.43
C ALA A 58 3.61 -7.57 27.24
N HIS A 59 4.97 -7.46 27.33
CA HIS A 59 5.68 -6.17 27.17
C HIS A 59 5.58 -5.59 25.76
N LEU A 60 5.49 -6.43 24.72
CA LEU A 60 5.30 -5.98 23.34
C LEU A 60 3.82 -5.74 23.02
N LEU A 61 2.91 -6.42 23.69
CA LEU A 61 1.47 -6.27 23.47
C LEU A 61 0.93 -4.92 23.99
N LEU A 62 1.52 -4.40 25.08
CA LEU A 62 1.08 -3.15 25.69
C LEU A 62 1.13 -1.94 24.74
N PRO A 63 2.22 -1.63 24.04
CA PRO A 63 2.26 -0.54 23.06
C PRO A 63 1.22 -0.72 21.96
N TRP A 64 1.08 -1.91 21.39
CA TRP A 64 0.08 -2.18 20.34
C TRP A 64 -1.36 -1.99 20.82
N ARG A 65 -1.66 -2.33 22.11
CA ARG A 65 -2.96 -2.02 22.72
C ARG A 65 -3.19 -0.51 22.83
N ARG A 66 -2.14 0.30 23.05
CA ARG A 66 -2.27 1.77 23.08
C ARG A 66 -2.60 2.31 21.69
N VAL A 67 -1.95 1.80 20.63
CA VAL A 67 -2.31 2.16 19.24
C VAL A 67 -3.80 1.90 18.99
N LEU A 68 -4.30 0.72 19.37
CA LEU A 68 -5.71 0.36 19.21
C LEU A 68 -6.68 1.12 20.14
N ARG A 69 -6.20 1.83 21.16
CA ARG A 69 -7.00 2.72 22.02
C ARG A 69 -7.06 4.15 21.49
N SER A 70 -6.14 4.54 20.61
CA SER A 70 -6.17 5.87 20.00
C SER A 70 -7.24 5.93 18.91
N THR A 71 -8.10 6.94 18.97
CA THR A 71 -9.14 7.16 17.97
C THR A 71 -8.57 7.39 16.54
N PRO A 72 -7.60 8.32 16.35
CA PRO A 72 -6.99 8.52 15.03
C PRO A 72 -6.27 7.27 14.53
N GLY A 73 -5.58 6.54 15.42
CA GLY A 73 -4.88 5.30 15.05
C GLY A 73 -5.81 4.22 14.52
N VAL A 74 -6.96 4.00 15.17
CA VAL A 74 -7.94 3.00 14.68
C VAL A 74 -8.58 3.42 13.36
N CYS A 75 -8.95 4.68 13.20
CA CYS A 75 -9.52 5.19 11.96
C CYS A 75 -8.52 5.05 10.80
N ALA A 76 -7.30 5.50 11.02
CA ALA A 76 -6.23 5.43 10.00
C ALA A 76 -5.86 3.97 9.66
N LEU A 77 -5.82 3.08 10.66
CA LEU A 77 -5.55 1.66 10.45
C LEU A 77 -6.63 1.00 9.57
N LEU A 78 -7.90 1.37 9.74
CA LEU A 78 -8.99 0.85 8.89
C LEU A 78 -8.88 1.32 7.45
N VAL A 79 -8.55 2.61 7.24
CA VAL A 79 -8.33 3.16 5.90
C VAL A 79 -7.11 2.49 5.25
N LEU A 80 -5.99 2.41 5.98
CA LEU A 80 -4.77 1.76 5.48
C LEU A 80 -5.01 0.27 5.18
N ALA A 81 -5.80 -0.43 6.02
CA ALA A 81 -6.17 -1.83 5.77
C ALA A 81 -6.97 -2.01 4.47
N ALA A 82 -7.83 -1.06 4.11
CA ALA A 82 -8.54 -1.08 2.83
C ALA A 82 -7.56 -0.94 1.65
N PHE A 83 -6.59 -0.02 1.72
CA PHE A 83 -5.53 0.11 0.71
C PHE A 83 -4.66 -1.15 0.62
N VAL A 84 -4.24 -1.70 1.77
CA VAL A 84 -3.45 -2.93 1.81
C VAL A 84 -4.23 -4.10 1.20
N LEU A 85 -5.53 -4.21 1.47
CA LEU A 85 -6.38 -5.24 0.86
C LEU A 85 -6.39 -5.14 -0.68
N VAL A 86 -6.55 -3.94 -1.22
CA VAL A 86 -6.48 -3.70 -2.68
C VAL A 86 -5.10 -4.09 -3.22
N GLY A 87 -4.02 -3.68 -2.56
CA GLY A 87 -2.66 -4.03 -2.98
C GLY A 87 -2.37 -5.54 -2.92
N LEU A 88 -2.91 -6.25 -1.91
CA LEU A 88 -2.77 -7.72 -1.80
C LEU A 88 -3.57 -8.45 -2.89
N LEU A 89 -4.77 -7.99 -3.22
CA LEU A 89 -5.54 -8.54 -4.34
C LEU A 89 -4.80 -8.35 -5.67
N ASP A 90 -4.13 -7.21 -5.84
CA ASP A 90 -3.34 -6.95 -7.03
C ASP A 90 -1.98 -7.70 -7.05
N SER A 91 -1.53 -8.25 -5.92
CA SER A 91 -0.32 -9.09 -5.81
C SER A 91 -0.57 -10.58 -6.01
N ILE A 92 -1.74 -10.98 -6.51
CA ILE A 92 -2.06 -12.35 -6.90
C ILE A 92 -2.18 -12.37 -8.42
N HIS A 93 -1.12 -12.80 -9.10
CA HIS A 93 -1.08 -12.79 -10.57
C HIS A 93 -1.35 -14.17 -11.17
N TYR A 94 -2.00 -14.16 -12.33
CA TYR A 94 -2.32 -15.37 -13.09
C TYR A 94 -2.41 -15.09 -14.59
N ARG A 95 -2.39 -16.16 -15.40
CA ARG A 95 -2.68 -16.11 -16.84
C ARG A 95 -3.95 -16.89 -17.14
N GLU A 96 -4.84 -16.30 -17.89
CA GLU A 96 -6.06 -16.95 -18.33
C GLU A 96 -5.76 -18.10 -19.30
N ARG A 97 -6.54 -19.16 -19.17
CA ARG A 97 -6.52 -20.25 -20.14
C ARG A 97 -7.33 -19.86 -21.37
N LEU A 98 -6.72 -19.96 -22.54
CA LEU A 98 -7.39 -19.73 -23.80
C LEU A 98 -8.12 -20.98 -24.27
N ASP A 99 -9.24 -20.81 -24.99
CA ASP A 99 -9.95 -21.89 -25.63
C ASP A 99 -9.16 -22.34 -26.84
N GLY A 100 -8.17 -23.21 -26.62
CA GLY A 100 -7.30 -23.77 -27.64
C GLY A 100 -6.35 -24.79 -27.04
N LYS A 101 -5.86 -25.70 -27.88
CA LYS A 101 -4.79 -26.62 -27.52
C LYS A 101 -3.60 -26.32 -28.43
N ALA A 102 -2.40 -26.31 -27.86
CA ALA A 102 -1.17 -26.27 -28.62
C ALA A 102 -1.02 -27.53 -29.48
N ALA A 103 -0.10 -27.53 -30.43
CA ALA A 103 0.14 -28.65 -31.33
C ALA A 103 0.47 -29.98 -30.59
N ASP A 104 0.97 -29.88 -29.37
CA ASP A 104 1.28 -30.98 -28.43
C ASP A 104 0.10 -31.36 -27.49
N GLY A 105 -1.07 -30.75 -27.66
CA GLY A 105 -2.26 -31.00 -26.83
C GLY A 105 -2.27 -30.27 -25.49
N ALA A 106 -1.23 -29.51 -25.16
CA ALA A 106 -1.15 -28.73 -23.92
C ALA A 106 -2.12 -27.53 -23.91
N PRO A 107 -2.63 -27.11 -22.76
CA PRO A 107 -3.48 -25.92 -22.66
C PRO A 107 -2.65 -24.66 -23.03
N VAL A 108 -3.24 -23.80 -23.84
CA VAL A 108 -2.66 -22.50 -24.21
C VAL A 108 -3.09 -21.45 -23.21
N TYR A 109 -2.14 -20.63 -22.74
CA TYR A 109 -2.40 -19.54 -21.81
C TYR A 109 -2.15 -18.17 -22.47
N ALA A 110 -2.91 -17.18 -22.05
CA ALA A 110 -2.72 -15.80 -22.50
C ALA A 110 -1.31 -15.30 -22.16
N VAL A 111 -0.75 -14.47 -23.03
CA VAL A 111 0.56 -13.81 -22.79
C VAL A 111 0.43 -12.74 -21.72
N GLU A 112 -0.77 -12.13 -21.63
CA GLU A 112 -1.08 -11.11 -20.66
C GLU A 112 -1.17 -11.71 -19.26
N VAL A 113 -0.53 -11.04 -18.29
CA VAL A 113 -0.56 -11.41 -16.87
C VAL A 113 -1.59 -10.52 -16.19
N LEU A 114 -2.61 -11.15 -15.61
CA LEU A 114 -3.70 -10.50 -14.88
C LEU A 114 -3.54 -10.68 -13.40
N SER A 115 -4.14 -9.78 -12.61
CA SER A 115 -4.21 -9.91 -11.16
C SER A 115 -5.62 -10.30 -10.69
N ALA A 116 -5.74 -10.77 -9.45
CA ALA A 116 -7.06 -10.99 -8.84
C ALA A 116 -7.87 -9.69 -8.75
N LEU A 117 -7.20 -8.54 -8.60
CA LEU A 117 -7.86 -7.24 -8.68
C LEU A 117 -8.44 -6.99 -10.08
N ASP A 118 -7.73 -7.39 -11.16
CA ASP A 118 -8.24 -7.27 -12.53
C ASP A 118 -9.49 -8.11 -12.76
N ALA A 119 -9.59 -9.27 -12.11
CA ALA A 119 -10.81 -10.06 -12.16
C ALA A 119 -12.00 -9.36 -11.48
N VAL A 120 -11.77 -8.75 -10.33
CA VAL A 120 -12.80 -7.97 -9.61
C VAL A 120 -13.18 -6.71 -10.37
N LEU A 121 -12.21 -6.02 -10.98
CA LEU A 121 -12.38 -4.80 -11.75
C LEU A 121 -12.61 -5.07 -13.25
N GLY A 122 -12.89 -6.29 -13.63
CA GLY A 122 -13.10 -6.71 -15.03
C GLY A 122 -14.01 -5.76 -15.84
N PRO A 123 -15.17 -5.34 -15.30
CA PRO A 123 -16.04 -4.37 -15.99
C PRO A 123 -15.36 -3.03 -16.28
N LEU A 124 -14.52 -2.51 -15.38
CA LEU A 124 -13.79 -1.26 -15.57
C LEU A 124 -12.65 -1.41 -16.59
N ARG A 125 -11.92 -2.53 -16.52
CA ARG A 125 -10.83 -2.84 -17.44
C ARG A 125 -11.30 -3.03 -18.88
N MET A 126 -12.39 -3.76 -19.09
CA MET A 126 -12.91 -4.10 -20.43
C MET A 126 -13.66 -2.95 -21.11
N ARG A 127 -14.09 -1.94 -20.35
CA ARG A 127 -14.83 -0.79 -20.86
C ARG A 127 -13.90 0.36 -21.19
N SER A 128 -13.11 0.20 -22.25
CA SER A 128 -12.27 1.29 -22.76
C SER A 128 -13.05 2.10 -23.80
N GLU A 129 -12.95 3.41 -23.70
CA GLU A 129 -13.45 4.36 -24.69
C GLU A 129 -12.37 4.62 -25.76
N ARG A 130 -12.66 5.43 -26.76
CA ARG A 130 -11.68 5.80 -27.77
C ARG A 130 -10.64 6.78 -27.27
N THR A 131 -11.05 7.68 -26.39
CA THR A 131 -10.24 8.78 -25.87
C THR A 131 -10.84 9.31 -24.54
N TYR A 132 -10.51 10.52 -24.18
CA TYR A 132 -10.97 11.16 -22.95
C TYR A 132 -12.48 11.26 -22.83
N SER A 133 -13.00 10.96 -21.67
CA SER A 133 -14.34 11.34 -21.24
C SER A 133 -14.26 12.03 -19.88
N ALA A 134 -15.06 13.06 -19.67
CA ALA A 134 -15.18 13.69 -18.37
C ALA A 134 -15.87 12.76 -17.36
N PRO A 135 -15.68 12.96 -16.05
CA PRO A 135 -16.42 12.24 -15.02
C PRO A 135 -17.93 12.26 -15.27
N PHE A 136 -18.57 11.08 -15.20
CA PHE A 136 -20.00 10.89 -15.46
C PHE A 136 -20.53 11.36 -16.84
N ALA A 137 -19.64 11.57 -17.81
CA ALA A 137 -20.05 11.98 -19.14
C ALA A 137 -20.77 10.84 -19.89
N THR A 138 -21.65 11.23 -20.83
CA THR A 138 -22.30 10.34 -21.79
C THR A 138 -21.77 10.55 -23.21
N ARG A 139 -21.03 11.65 -23.41
CA ARG A 139 -20.37 12.01 -24.68
C ARG A 139 -18.86 12.16 -24.51
N ALA A 140 -18.15 11.94 -25.60
CA ALA A 140 -16.70 12.15 -25.64
C ALA A 140 -16.34 13.61 -25.34
N TYR A 141 -15.17 13.81 -24.75
CA TYR A 141 -14.71 15.15 -24.35
C TYR A 141 -14.19 15.98 -25.51
N GLN A 142 -13.85 15.34 -26.63
CA GLN A 142 -13.36 15.99 -27.84
C GLN A 142 -14.31 15.74 -29.00
N ARG A 143 -14.35 16.71 -29.94
CA ARG A 143 -15.11 16.56 -31.19
C ARG A 143 -14.36 15.58 -32.09
N GLU A 144 -15.03 14.57 -32.55
CA GLU A 144 -14.53 13.63 -33.55
C GLU A 144 -15.23 13.90 -34.90
N THR A 145 -14.48 13.62 -35.96
CA THR A 145 -15.00 13.68 -37.32
C THR A 145 -15.67 12.35 -37.64
N THR A 146 -16.99 12.34 -37.75
CA THR A 146 -17.78 11.16 -38.07
C THR A 146 -18.37 11.30 -39.45
N GLU A 147 -18.10 10.32 -40.31
CA GLU A 147 -18.80 10.22 -41.61
C GLU A 147 -20.18 9.62 -41.40
N LEU A 148 -21.20 10.39 -41.72
CA LEU A 148 -22.60 9.91 -41.77
C LEU A 148 -22.85 9.11 -43.05
N ALA A 149 -23.82 8.19 -42.97
CA ALA A 149 -24.32 7.46 -44.14
C ALA A 149 -24.77 8.47 -45.21
N GLY A 150 -23.96 8.63 -46.26
CA GLY A 150 -24.17 9.62 -47.32
C GLY A 150 -22.98 10.54 -47.59
N GLY A 151 -21.79 10.26 -47.00
CA GLY A 151 -20.54 11.00 -47.29
C GLY A 151 -20.46 12.40 -46.64
N LYS A 152 -21.42 12.79 -45.82
CA LYS A 152 -21.34 14.03 -45.04
C LYS A 152 -20.45 13.85 -43.82
N VAL A 153 -19.41 14.64 -43.78
CA VAL A 153 -18.47 14.68 -42.65
C VAL A 153 -19.01 15.68 -41.63
N VAL A 154 -19.38 15.22 -40.43
CA VAL A 154 -19.87 16.06 -39.34
C VAL A 154 -18.87 15.97 -38.18
N ARG A 155 -18.54 17.09 -37.59
CA ARG A 155 -17.65 17.17 -36.42
C ARG A 155 -18.47 17.43 -35.16
N GLU A 156 -18.73 16.35 -34.43
CA GLU A 156 -19.57 16.39 -33.21
C GLU A 156 -18.89 15.65 -32.06
N PHE A 157 -19.48 15.75 -30.85
CA PHE A 157 -19.09 14.97 -29.69
C PHE A 157 -19.81 13.62 -29.73
N PRO A 158 -19.14 12.54 -30.13
CA PRO A 158 -19.78 11.24 -30.25
C PRO A 158 -20.25 10.74 -28.87
N ARG A 159 -21.29 9.94 -28.87
CA ARG A 159 -21.75 9.25 -27.67
C ARG A 159 -20.73 8.21 -27.25
N LEU A 160 -20.49 8.08 -25.94
CA LEU A 160 -19.59 7.08 -25.39
C LEU A 160 -20.13 5.67 -25.62
N ARG A 161 -19.23 4.71 -25.75
CA ARG A 161 -19.58 3.30 -25.98
C ARG A 161 -20.12 2.65 -24.72
N HIS A 162 -19.55 3.00 -23.57
CA HIS A 162 -19.84 2.39 -22.27
C HIS A 162 -20.44 3.40 -21.27
N GLY A 163 -19.94 4.64 -21.25
CA GLY A 163 -20.40 5.67 -20.32
C GLY A 163 -21.86 6.08 -20.60
N GLY A 164 -22.79 5.68 -19.70
CA GLY A 164 -24.22 5.99 -19.86
C GLY A 164 -24.89 5.29 -21.04
N ALA A 165 -24.33 4.19 -21.57
CA ALA A 165 -24.83 3.48 -22.72
C ALA A 165 -26.26 2.94 -22.55
N HIS A 166 -26.69 2.65 -21.32
CA HIS A 166 -28.02 2.15 -20.95
C HIS A 166 -29.10 3.22 -21.05
N LEU A 167 -28.74 4.51 -21.05
CA LEU A 167 -29.69 5.61 -21.13
C LEU A 167 -30.29 5.74 -22.54
N LYS A 168 -31.60 5.86 -22.64
CA LYS A 168 -32.28 6.17 -23.89
C LYS A 168 -32.20 7.66 -24.21
N ASP A 169 -32.41 8.51 -23.21
CA ASP A 169 -32.31 9.97 -23.32
C ASP A 169 -31.20 10.47 -22.36
N GLU A 170 -30.34 11.35 -22.84
CA GLU A 170 -29.27 11.96 -22.04
C GLU A 170 -29.79 12.87 -20.92
N ARG A 171 -31.01 13.36 -21.05
CA ARG A 171 -31.66 14.19 -20.02
C ARG A 171 -31.95 13.43 -18.73
N ASP A 172 -32.05 12.11 -18.80
CA ASP A 172 -32.28 11.27 -17.63
C ASP A 172 -31.00 10.96 -16.83
N ARG A 173 -29.83 11.34 -17.31
CA ARG A 173 -28.53 11.07 -16.70
C ARG A 173 -28.48 11.46 -15.23
N ASP A 174 -28.84 12.71 -14.92
CA ASP A 174 -28.70 13.24 -13.55
C ASP A 174 -29.67 12.55 -12.59
N ARG A 175 -30.86 12.18 -13.08
CA ARG A 175 -31.81 11.39 -12.31
C ARG A 175 -31.32 9.98 -12.09
N ASP A 176 -30.77 9.34 -13.09
CA ASP A 176 -30.24 7.98 -13.02
C ASP A 176 -29.04 7.91 -12.04
N ILE A 177 -28.11 8.87 -12.13
CA ILE A 177 -27.00 9.01 -11.17
C ILE A 177 -27.53 9.18 -9.75
N ALA A 178 -28.53 10.07 -9.54
CA ALA A 178 -29.09 10.30 -8.21
C ALA A 178 -29.76 9.04 -7.63
N VAL A 179 -30.50 8.31 -8.44
CA VAL A 179 -31.16 7.05 -8.05
C VAL A 179 -30.12 5.99 -7.69
N THR A 180 -29.09 5.81 -8.53
CA THR A 180 -28.01 4.84 -8.29
C THR A 180 -27.19 5.18 -7.04
N VAL A 181 -26.90 6.47 -6.80
CA VAL A 181 -26.27 6.93 -5.56
C VAL A 181 -27.14 6.60 -4.35
N LEU A 182 -28.45 6.91 -4.41
CA LEU A 182 -29.37 6.63 -3.30
C LEU A 182 -29.46 5.14 -3.00
N GLN A 183 -29.54 4.29 -4.03
CA GLN A 183 -29.49 2.83 -3.88
C GLN A 183 -28.18 2.38 -3.26
N GLY A 184 -27.04 2.93 -3.71
CA GLY A 184 -25.74 2.63 -3.16
C GLY A 184 -25.60 3.03 -1.69
N VAL A 185 -26.10 4.21 -1.34
CA VAL A 185 -26.13 4.69 0.07
C VAL A 185 -27.01 3.78 0.93
N ALA A 186 -28.20 3.40 0.45
CA ALA A 186 -29.10 2.50 1.17
C ALA A 186 -28.44 1.12 1.39
N LEU A 187 -27.81 0.57 0.35
CA LEU A 187 -27.11 -0.71 0.44
C LEU A 187 -25.89 -0.65 1.37
N ALA A 188 -25.09 0.43 1.30
CA ALA A 188 -23.95 0.67 2.20
C ALA A 188 -24.40 0.74 3.65
N PHE A 189 -25.48 1.48 3.92
CA PHE A 189 -26.03 1.62 5.27
C PHE A 189 -26.59 0.29 5.81
N ALA A 190 -27.34 -0.45 4.98
CA ALA A 190 -27.87 -1.76 5.33
C ALA A 190 -26.73 -2.76 5.64
N GLY A 191 -25.74 -2.84 4.77
CA GLY A 191 -24.55 -3.68 4.98
C GLY A 191 -23.76 -3.29 6.24
N TRP A 192 -23.60 -1.99 6.47
CA TRP A 192 -22.96 -1.49 7.67
C TRP A 192 -23.74 -1.86 8.95
N CYS A 193 -25.07 -1.76 8.94
CA CYS A 193 -25.89 -2.17 10.08
C CYS A 193 -25.69 -3.65 10.42
N VAL A 194 -25.60 -4.51 9.42
CA VAL A 194 -25.37 -5.95 9.59
C VAL A 194 -23.97 -6.19 10.19
N VAL A 195 -22.92 -5.58 9.63
CA VAL A 195 -21.55 -5.70 10.13
C VAL A 195 -21.41 -5.17 11.55
N ALA A 196 -21.99 -4.00 11.82
CA ALA A 196 -21.97 -3.40 13.15
C ALA A 196 -22.73 -4.27 14.20
N ALA A 197 -23.88 -4.83 13.83
CA ALA A 197 -24.64 -5.72 14.68
C ALA A 197 -23.88 -7.03 14.96
N LEU A 198 -23.28 -7.65 13.94
CA LEU A 198 -22.45 -8.85 14.10
C LEU A 198 -21.23 -8.58 15.00
N ALA A 199 -20.51 -7.48 14.75
CA ALA A 199 -19.36 -7.09 15.58
C ALA A 199 -19.76 -6.82 17.02
N ALA A 200 -20.85 -6.07 17.26
CA ALA A 200 -21.38 -5.83 18.61
C ALA A 200 -21.80 -7.14 19.30
N GLY A 201 -22.40 -8.07 18.57
CA GLY A 201 -22.75 -9.41 19.07
C GLY A 201 -21.53 -10.23 19.48
N VAL A 202 -20.45 -10.21 18.66
CA VAL A 202 -19.19 -10.88 19.00
C VAL A 202 -18.55 -10.25 20.25
N ILE A 203 -18.55 -8.91 20.35
CA ILE A 203 -18.02 -8.19 21.52
C ILE A 203 -18.84 -8.54 22.78
N ALA A 204 -20.17 -8.56 22.66
CA ALA A 204 -21.08 -8.93 23.76
C ALA A 204 -20.77 -10.33 24.28
N ARG A 205 -20.66 -11.33 23.38
CA ARG A 205 -20.31 -12.72 23.76
C ARG A 205 -18.94 -12.80 24.45
N ARG A 206 -17.94 -12.10 23.94
CA ARG A 206 -16.57 -12.11 24.52
C ARG A 206 -16.50 -11.43 25.89
N ARG A 207 -17.36 -10.47 26.16
CA ARG A 207 -17.42 -9.74 27.44
C ARG A 207 -18.44 -10.31 28.40
N GLY A 208 -19.24 -11.32 28.04
CA GLY A 208 -20.30 -11.86 28.86
C GLY A 208 -21.45 -10.88 29.14
N MET A 209 -21.63 -9.87 28.27
CA MET A 209 -22.63 -8.80 28.40
C MET A 209 -23.80 -9.03 27.44
N THR A 210 -24.95 -8.45 27.75
CA THR A 210 -26.06 -8.43 26.78
C THR A 210 -25.76 -7.50 25.61
N PHE A 211 -26.37 -7.77 24.46
CA PHE A 211 -26.21 -6.94 23.25
C PHE A 211 -26.58 -5.47 23.52
N ALA A 212 -27.68 -5.22 24.24
CA ALA A 212 -28.11 -3.87 24.61
C ALA A 212 -27.08 -3.14 25.46
N ALA A 213 -26.55 -3.79 26.51
CA ALA A 213 -25.53 -3.21 27.38
C ALA A 213 -24.24 -2.90 26.59
N THR A 214 -23.83 -3.79 25.69
CA THR A 214 -22.65 -3.60 24.83
C THR A 214 -22.85 -2.40 23.89
N SER A 215 -24.02 -2.27 23.27
CA SER A 215 -24.34 -1.16 22.37
C SER A 215 -24.34 0.19 23.10
N ILE A 216 -24.85 0.24 24.35
CA ILE A 216 -24.81 1.43 25.19
C ILE A 216 -23.35 1.76 25.56
N ALA A 217 -22.55 0.78 25.99
CA ALA A 217 -21.15 0.97 26.32
C ALA A 217 -20.32 1.50 25.13
N ILE A 218 -20.58 1.00 23.91
CA ILE A 218 -19.95 1.50 22.68
C ILE A 218 -20.34 2.96 22.41
N ARG A 219 -21.62 3.32 22.53
CA ARG A 219 -22.12 4.70 22.34
C ARG A 219 -21.52 5.66 23.40
N ARG A 220 -21.40 5.22 24.62
CA ARG A 220 -20.84 6.02 25.75
C ARG A 220 -19.33 6.07 25.75
N ARG A 221 -18.64 5.40 24.77
CA ARG A 221 -17.17 5.29 24.67
C ARG A 221 -16.53 4.68 25.94
N GLU A 222 -17.24 3.82 26.63
CA GLU A 222 -16.77 3.11 27.84
C GLU A 222 -15.98 1.84 27.49
N THR A 223 -15.69 1.63 26.21
CA THR A 223 -14.91 0.49 25.71
C THR A 223 -13.44 0.84 25.57
N GLU A 224 -12.53 -0.12 25.83
CA GLU A 224 -11.09 0.11 25.71
C GLU A 224 -10.67 0.53 24.29
N VAL A 225 -11.30 -0.06 23.28
CA VAL A 225 -11.11 0.28 21.87
C VAL A 225 -12.22 1.25 21.45
N PRO A 226 -11.94 2.30 20.70
CA PRO A 226 -12.93 3.28 20.26
C PRO A 226 -13.81 2.72 19.13
N TRP A 227 -14.63 1.69 19.43
CA TRP A 227 -15.48 1.00 18.46
C TRP A 227 -16.44 1.93 17.72
N LEU A 228 -16.93 2.98 18.39
CA LEU A 228 -17.78 3.97 17.72
C LEU A 228 -17.06 4.64 16.56
N ALA A 229 -15.81 5.06 16.74
CA ALA A 229 -15.00 5.65 15.71
C ALA A 229 -14.70 4.64 14.57
N ALA A 230 -14.40 3.39 14.94
CA ALA A 230 -14.20 2.31 13.96
C ALA A 230 -15.45 2.10 13.09
N PHE A 231 -16.64 2.06 13.70
CA PHE A 231 -17.90 1.91 12.96
C PHE A 231 -18.22 3.11 12.07
N VAL A 232 -17.96 4.33 12.55
CA VAL A 232 -18.14 5.55 11.75
C VAL A 232 -17.18 5.56 10.55
N THR A 233 -15.91 5.21 10.75
CA THR A 233 -14.92 5.11 9.65
C THR A 233 -15.33 4.03 8.64
N LEU A 234 -15.78 2.86 9.12
CA LEU A 234 -16.25 1.79 8.24
C LEU A 234 -17.48 2.23 7.43
N LEU A 235 -18.40 2.98 8.05
CA LEU A 235 -19.56 3.57 7.34
C LEU A 235 -19.09 4.56 6.28
N ALA A 236 -18.14 5.45 6.60
CA ALA A 236 -17.61 6.41 5.66
C ALA A 236 -16.95 5.71 4.44
N ILE A 237 -16.16 4.66 4.69
CA ILE A 237 -15.58 3.83 3.62
C ILE A 237 -16.70 3.17 2.79
N ALA A 238 -17.70 2.57 3.42
CA ALA A 238 -18.81 1.91 2.72
C ALA A 238 -19.62 2.91 1.88
N LEU A 239 -19.91 4.11 2.42
CA LEU A 239 -20.61 5.18 1.70
C LEU A 239 -19.81 5.75 0.51
N LEU A 240 -18.49 5.63 0.53
CA LEU A 240 -17.65 6.00 -0.60
C LEU A 240 -17.58 4.86 -1.63
N VAL A 241 -17.33 3.63 -1.19
CA VAL A 241 -17.00 2.50 -2.07
C VAL A 241 -18.26 1.94 -2.75
N VAL A 242 -19.36 1.73 -2.02
CA VAL A 242 -20.54 1.04 -2.57
C VAL A 242 -21.27 1.86 -3.66
N PRO A 243 -21.59 3.16 -3.45
CA PRO A 243 -22.17 3.96 -4.52
C PRO A 243 -21.22 4.10 -5.72
N THR A 244 -19.91 4.29 -5.47
CA THR A 244 -18.90 4.37 -6.53
C THR A 244 -18.84 3.08 -7.35
N ALA A 245 -18.90 1.91 -6.72
CA ALA A 245 -18.91 0.62 -7.41
C ALA A 245 -20.15 0.41 -8.27
N LEU A 246 -21.34 0.82 -7.79
CA LEU A 246 -22.56 0.75 -8.57
C LEU A 246 -22.54 1.71 -9.77
N LEU A 247 -22.07 2.94 -9.56
CA LEU A 247 -21.92 3.92 -10.63
C LEU A 247 -20.88 3.49 -11.66
N ALA A 248 -19.77 2.93 -11.21
CA ALA A 248 -18.69 2.43 -12.07
C ALA A 248 -19.14 1.28 -12.99
N ALA A 249 -20.23 0.59 -12.64
CA ALA A 249 -20.86 -0.39 -13.52
C ALA A 249 -21.56 0.24 -14.73
N GLN A 250 -21.86 1.54 -14.72
CA GLN A 250 -22.66 2.22 -15.74
C GLN A 250 -21.98 3.46 -16.32
N TYR A 251 -21.09 4.11 -15.56
CA TYR A 251 -20.40 5.35 -15.91
C TYR A 251 -18.92 5.27 -15.61
N HIS A 252 -18.14 6.10 -16.30
CA HIS A 252 -16.75 6.39 -15.89
C HIS A 252 -16.75 7.42 -14.77
N VAL A 253 -16.71 6.96 -13.52
CA VAL A 253 -16.89 7.82 -12.33
C VAL A 253 -15.82 8.92 -12.26
N LEU A 254 -14.56 8.58 -12.55
CA LEU A 254 -13.45 9.52 -12.59
C LEU A 254 -13.00 9.85 -14.02
N GLY A 255 -13.88 9.58 -15.02
CA GLY A 255 -13.55 9.79 -16.42
C GLY A 255 -12.55 8.79 -16.99
N THR A 256 -12.07 9.06 -18.21
CA THR A 256 -11.08 8.24 -18.91
C THR A 256 -9.84 9.04 -19.29
N GLU A 257 -8.72 8.33 -19.47
CA GLU A 257 -7.46 8.91 -19.94
C GLU A 257 -7.34 8.92 -21.47
N LYS A 258 -6.15 9.29 -21.98
CA LYS A 258 -5.83 9.42 -23.41
C LYS A 258 -6.18 8.19 -24.25
N VAL A 259 -5.94 7.00 -23.73
CA VAL A 259 -6.20 5.70 -24.41
C VAL A 259 -7.61 5.18 -24.12
N GLY A 260 -8.42 5.99 -23.40
CA GLY A 260 -9.80 5.63 -23.05
C GLY A 260 -9.92 4.66 -21.88
N GLN A 261 -8.85 4.36 -21.15
CA GLN A 261 -8.93 3.54 -19.94
C GLN A 261 -9.57 4.33 -18.79
N ASP A 262 -10.28 3.62 -17.94
CA ASP A 262 -10.95 4.20 -16.78
C ASP A 262 -9.95 4.66 -15.72
N VAL A 263 -10.06 5.93 -15.33
CA VAL A 263 -9.13 6.54 -14.35
C VAL A 263 -9.27 5.94 -12.95
N LEU A 264 -10.47 5.47 -12.56
CA LEU A 264 -10.68 4.78 -11.29
C LEU A 264 -9.93 3.45 -11.26
N TYR A 265 -9.97 2.70 -12.37
CA TYR A 265 -9.18 1.47 -12.52
C TYR A 265 -7.68 1.74 -12.35
N LEU A 266 -7.14 2.75 -13.05
CA LEU A 266 -5.74 3.12 -12.95
C LEU A 266 -5.34 3.55 -11.53
N ALA A 267 -6.18 4.34 -10.86
CA ALA A 267 -5.91 4.77 -9.49
C ALA A 267 -5.88 3.58 -8.50
N LEU A 268 -6.79 2.62 -8.64
CA LEU A 268 -6.80 1.41 -7.80
C LEU A 268 -5.58 0.50 -8.07
N LYS A 269 -5.16 0.35 -9.32
CA LYS A 269 -3.93 -0.40 -9.68
C LYS A 269 -2.67 0.29 -9.16
N SER A 270 -2.63 1.62 -9.11
CA SER A 270 -1.50 2.40 -8.60
C SER A 270 -1.23 2.15 -7.11
N ILE A 271 -2.24 1.72 -6.35
CA ILE A 271 -2.11 1.44 -4.91
C ILE A 271 -1.03 0.38 -4.64
N ARG A 272 -1.04 -0.73 -5.39
CA ARG A 272 -0.04 -1.80 -5.23
C ARG A 272 1.38 -1.28 -5.42
N THR A 273 1.60 -0.54 -6.51
CA THR A 273 2.93 0.01 -6.83
C THR A 273 3.44 0.91 -5.70
N GLY A 274 2.58 1.81 -5.19
CA GLY A 274 2.92 2.66 -4.04
C GLY A 274 3.23 1.88 -2.76
N LEU A 275 2.43 0.86 -2.43
CA LEU A 275 2.67 0.00 -1.27
C LEU A 275 3.96 -0.82 -1.40
N VAL A 276 4.22 -1.38 -2.58
CA VAL A 276 5.43 -2.16 -2.86
C VAL A 276 6.67 -1.29 -2.70
N ILE A 277 6.68 -0.09 -3.30
CA ILE A 277 7.81 0.83 -3.20
C ILE A 277 8.04 1.24 -1.74
N GLY A 278 7.01 1.72 -1.06
CA GLY A 278 7.15 2.14 0.34
C GLY A 278 7.64 1.02 1.26
N THR A 279 7.13 -0.21 1.10
CA THR A 279 7.47 -1.32 2.01
C THR A 279 8.78 -2.00 1.67
N ILE A 280 9.02 -2.37 0.40
CA ILE A 280 10.24 -3.09 -0.01
C ILE A 280 11.46 -2.17 0.12
N THR A 281 11.36 -0.91 -0.28
CA THR A 281 12.45 0.06 -0.14
C THR A 281 12.85 0.23 1.33
N THR A 282 11.87 0.38 2.22
CA THR A 282 12.14 0.48 3.67
C THR A 282 12.81 -0.80 4.19
N LEU A 283 12.37 -1.98 3.73
CA LEU A 283 12.97 -3.24 4.13
C LEU A 283 14.43 -3.36 3.68
N VAL A 284 14.76 -2.88 2.48
CA VAL A 284 16.14 -2.84 1.97
C VAL A 284 16.99 -1.83 2.75
N MET A 285 16.42 -0.67 3.08
CA MET A 285 17.11 0.40 3.82
C MET A 285 17.49 -0.01 5.25
N LEU A 286 16.60 -0.72 5.96
CA LEU A 286 16.73 -1.00 7.39
C LEU A 286 18.04 -1.74 7.78
N PRO A 287 18.46 -2.83 7.12
CA PRO A 287 19.68 -3.53 7.47
C PRO A 287 20.93 -2.63 7.41
N PHE A 288 21.02 -1.80 6.36
CA PHE A 288 22.15 -0.86 6.22
C PHE A 288 22.12 0.20 7.32
N ALA A 289 20.96 0.81 7.57
CA ALA A 289 20.80 1.84 8.58
C ALA A 289 21.10 1.33 9.99
N ILE A 290 20.57 0.16 10.35
CA ILE A 290 20.75 -0.44 11.68
C ILE A 290 22.19 -0.86 11.88
N LEU A 291 22.76 -1.62 10.94
CA LEU A 291 24.11 -2.16 11.06
C LEU A 291 25.12 -1.03 11.11
N LEU A 292 25.13 -0.15 10.10
CA LEU A 292 26.13 0.91 9.98
C LEU A 292 25.94 1.98 11.05
N GLY A 293 24.68 2.35 11.37
CA GLY A 293 24.41 3.33 12.42
C GLY A 293 24.88 2.89 13.81
N ILE A 294 24.52 1.66 14.22
CA ILE A 294 24.95 1.13 15.53
C ILE A 294 26.46 0.90 15.55
N MET A 295 27.06 0.36 14.48
CA MET A 295 28.52 0.15 14.42
C MET A 295 29.28 1.47 14.54
N ALA A 296 28.89 2.49 13.81
CA ALA A 296 29.54 3.81 13.88
C ALA A 296 29.45 4.40 15.29
N GLY A 297 28.27 4.37 15.93
CA GLY A 297 28.09 4.93 17.27
C GLY A 297 28.79 4.13 18.40
N TYR A 298 28.86 2.81 18.27
CA TYR A 298 29.42 1.96 19.33
C TYR A 298 30.90 1.67 19.19
N LEU A 299 31.39 1.34 17.97
CA LEU A 299 32.83 1.00 17.78
C LEU A 299 33.73 2.23 17.78
N LYS A 300 33.18 3.41 17.44
CA LYS A 300 33.88 4.69 17.36
C LYS A 300 35.13 4.63 16.45
N GLY A 301 35.96 5.67 16.46
CA GLY A 301 37.23 5.73 15.72
C GLY A 301 37.06 5.50 14.22
N TRP A 302 37.96 4.74 13.59
CA TRP A 302 38.01 4.57 12.14
C TRP A 302 36.72 4.00 11.52
N VAL A 303 35.95 3.17 12.26
CA VAL A 303 34.67 2.64 11.78
C VAL A 303 33.66 3.76 11.63
N ASP A 304 33.61 4.66 12.61
CA ASP A 304 32.75 5.84 12.57
C ASP A 304 33.16 6.77 11.41
N ASP A 305 34.46 7.01 11.27
CA ASP A 305 35.00 7.88 10.21
C ASP A 305 34.67 7.35 8.82
N VAL A 306 34.82 6.04 8.57
CA VAL A 306 34.47 5.40 7.30
C VAL A 306 32.95 5.49 7.02
N VAL A 307 32.12 5.17 8.00
CA VAL A 307 30.66 5.25 7.82
C VAL A 307 30.22 6.69 7.56
N GLN A 308 30.78 7.66 8.28
CA GLN A 308 30.52 9.08 8.07
C GLN A 308 30.99 9.55 6.69
N TYR A 309 32.17 9.12 6.25
CA TYR A 309 32.66 9.43 4.91
C TYR A 309 31.71 8.89 3.83
N VAL A 310 31.28 7.63 3.94
CA VAL A 310 30.37 6.99 2.96
C VAL A 310 29.04 7.75 2.88
N TYR A 311 28.37 8.03 4.03
CA TYR A 311 27.09 8.70 3.95
C TYR A 311 27.21 10.17 3.54
N THR A 312 28.31 10.85 3.87
CA THR A 312 28.54 12.23 3.42
C THR A 312 28.77 12.26 1.93
N THR A 313 29.54 11.33 1.38
CA THR A 313 29.78 11.19 -0.05
C THR A 313 28.48 10.88 -0.80
N LEU A 314 27.66 9.95 -0.31
CA LEU A 314 26.35 9.63 -0.91
C LEU A 314 25.42 10.84 -0.91
N ASN A 315 25.37 11.59 0.18
CA ASN A 315 24.50 12.78 0.29
C ASN A 315 25.01 13.99 -0.51
N SER A 316 26.27 14.01 -0.93
CA SER A 316 26.81 15.09 -1.78
C SER A 316 26.37 14.95 -3.25
N ILE A 317 25.93 13.76 -3.65
CA ILE A 317 25.40 13.50 -4.97
C ILE A 317 23.88 13.75 -4.94
N PRO A 318 23.30 14.56 -5.86
CA PRO A 318 21.84 14.69 -5.93
C PRO A 318 21.18 13.33 -6.13
N GLY A 319 20.38 12.88 -5.14
CA GLY A 319 19.81 11.52 -5.10
C GLY A 319 19.04 11.15 -6.37
N VAL A 320 18.28 12.10 -6.93
CA VAL A 320 17.53 11.87 -8.19
C VAL A 320 18.47 11.50 -9.35
N LEU A 321 19.64 12.16 -9.46
CA LEU A 321 20.61 11.87 -10.53
C LEU A 321 21.28 10.51 -10.34
N LEU A 322 21.61 10.17 -9.09
CA LEU A 322 22.19 8.86 -8.76
C LEU A 322 21.23 7.73 -9.10
N ILE A 323 19.96 7.87 -8.69
CA ILE A 323 18.91 6.88 -8.98
C ILE A 323 18.69 6.78 -10.49
N ALA A 324 18.62 7.92 -11.21
CA ALA A 324 18.48 7.97 -12.65
C ALA A 324 19.59 7.22 -13.38
N ALA A 325 20.84 7.44 -12.99
CA ALA A 325 22.00 6.77 -13.60
C ALA A 325 21.91 5.24 -13.42
N PHE A 326 21.54 4.75 -12.25
CA PHE A 326 21.37 3.32 -11.99
C PHE A 326 20.22 2.71 -12.80
N ILE A 327 19.06 3.38 -12.88
CA ILE A 327 17.91 2.88 -13.62
C ILE A 327 18.24 2.79 -15.11
N LEU A 328 18.90 3.81 -15.69
CA LEU A 328 19.31 3.79 -17.08
C LEU A 328 20.33 2.67 -17.36
N MET A 329 21.29 2.47 -16.46
CA MET A 329 22.26 1.37 -16.57
C MET A 329 21.55 0.00 -16.56
N MET A 330 20.59 -0.18 -15.66
CA MET A 330 19.81 -1.41 -15.55
C MET A 330 18.91 -1.63 -16.76
N GLN A 331 18.32 -0.56 -17.32
CA GLN A 331 17.55 -0.67 -18.55
C GLN A 331 18.40 -1.18 -19.70
N VAL A 332 19.60 -0.63 -19.88
CA VAL A 332 20.56 -1.12 -20.91
C VAL A 332 20.92 -2.59 -20.67
N TYR A 333 21.05 -3.02 -19.42
CA TYR A 333 21.32 -4.42 -19.10
C TYR A 333 20.14 -5.34 -19.47
N ILE A 334 18.92 -4.96 -19.11
CA ILE A 334 17.69 -5.70 -19.43
C ILE A 334 17.52 -5.82 -20.95
N ASP A 335 17.76 -4.73 -21.69
CA ASP A 335 17.62 -4.67 -23.16
C ASP A 335 18.67 -5.54 -23.87
N LYS A 336 19.85 -5.71 -23.27
CA LYS A 336 20.91 -6.57 -23.80
C LYS A 336 20.73 -8.07 -23.52
N HIS A 337 19.88 -8.42 -22.55
CA HIS A 337 19.66 -9.81 -22.11
C HIS A 337 18.18 -10.20 -22.17
N PRO A 338 17.49 -10.06 -23.31
CA PRO A 338 16.06 -10.34 -23.43
C PRO A 338 15.68 -11.78 -23.10
N GLU A 339 16.63 -12.71 -23.26
CA GLU A 339 16.48 -14.14 -22.96
C GLU A 339 16.21 -14.43 -21.47
N LEU A 340 16.69 -13.57 -20.56
CA LEU A 340 16.46 -13.70 -19.12
C LEU A 340 15.05 -13.24 -18.70
N PHE A 341 14.37 -12.47 -19.57
CA PHE A 341 13.11 -11.80 -19.24
C PHE A 341 12.03 -12.07 -20.31
N PRO A 342 11.40 -13.24 -20.31
CA PRO A 342 10.56 -13.71 -21.41
C PRO A 342 9.26 -12.90 -21.57
N THR A 343 8.81 -12.16 -20.55
CA THR A 343 7.57 -11.38 -20.62
C THR A 343 7.76 -9.93 -20.22
N ALA A 344 6.93 -9.05 -20.78
CA ALA A 344 6.91 -7.63 -20.41
C ALA A 344 6.63 -7.44 -18.91
N ALA A 345 5.74 -8.24 -18.32
CA ALA A 345 5.43 -8.19 -16.90
C ALA A 345 6.64 -8.50 -16.02
N HIS A 346 7.45 -9.51 -16.37
CA HIS A 346 8.68 -9.81 -15.61
C HIS A 346 9.72 -8.70 -15.72
N ARG A 347 9.85 -8.07 -16.91
CA ARG A 347 10.76 -6.93 -17.09
C ARG A 347 10.35 -5.73 -16.26
N ALA A 348 9.07 -5.38 -16.28
CA ALA A 348 8.53 -4.28 -15.53
C ALA A 348 8.65 -4.51 -14.00
N ASP A 349 8.37 -5.73 -13.54
CA ASP A 349 8.48 -6.12 -12.14
C ASP A 349 9.93 -6.08 -11.63
N LEU A 350 10.89 -6.59 -12.42
CA LEU A 350 12.30 -6.49 -12.06
C LEU A 350 12.76 -5.03 -11.99
N ARG A 351 12.33 -4.19 -12.94
CA ARG A 351 12.65 -2.76 -12.91
C ARG A 351 12.11 -2.08 -11.65
N LEU A 352 10.89 -2.43 -11.24
CA LEU A 352 10.30 -1.97 -9.98
C LEU A 352 11.13 -2.44 -8.77
N LEU A 353 11.52 -3.72 -8.73
CA LEU A 353 12.34 -4.27 -7.66
C LEU A 353 13.69 -3.57 -7.55
N LEU A 354 14.35 -3.34 -8.67
CA LEU A 354 15.63 -2.64 -8.71
C LEU A 354 15.50 -1.17 -8.31
N LEU A 355 14.40 -0.50 -8.67
CA LEU A 355 14.08 0.83 -8.18
C LEU A 355 13.97 0.84 -6.66
N CYS A 356 13.25 -0.11 -6.06
CA CYS A 356 13.15 -0.25 -4.61
C CYS A 356 14.52 -0.50 -3.96
N PHE A 357 15.36 -1.33 -4.58
CA PHE A 357 16.69 -1.63 -4.07
C PHE A 357 17.59 -0.39 -4.08
N ILE A 358 17.64 0.35 -5.18
CA ILE A 358 18.46 1.55 -5.33
C ILE A 358 17.99 2.64 -4.36
N LEU A 359 16.66 2.88 -4.27
CA LEU A 359 16.09 3.79 -3.31
C LEU A 359 16.47 3.40 -1.87
N GLY A 360 16.40 2.11 -1.53
CA GLY A 360 16.75 1.62 -0.19
C GLY A 360 18.24 1.80 0.13
N VAL A 361 19.12 1.47 -0.82
CA VAL A 361 20.57 1.63 -0.66
C VAL A 361 21.00 3.10 -0.63
N THR A 362 20.23 4.02 -1.12
CA THR A 362 20.54 5.47 -1.07
C THR A 362 19.89 6.18 0.12
N SER A 363 18.78 5.65 0.69
CA SER A 363 17.99 6.35 1.73
C SER A 363 18.38 6.02 3.16
N TRP A 364 19.25 5.03 3.41
CA TRP A 364 19.63 4.57 4.76
C TRP A 364 20.34 5.62 5.63
N THR A 365 20.89 6.66 5.04
CA THR A 365 21.82 7.61 5.68
C THR A 365 21.15 8.42 6.79
N GLY A 366 19.88 8.78 6.65
CA GLY A 366 19.11 9.54 7.65
C GLY A 366 18.92 8.75 8.95
N LEU A 367 18.39 7.54 8.84
CA LEU A 367 18.18 6.65 9.97
C LEU A 367 19.51 6.21 10.61
N ALA A 368 20.55 5.95 9.81
CA ALA A 368 21.87 5.58 10.35
C ALA A 368 22.46 6.68 11.23
N ARG A 369 22.34 7.96 10.85
CA ARG A 369 22.78 9.08 11.69
C ARG A 369 22.04 9.16 13.02
N LEU A 370 20.71 8.92 12.98
CA LEU A 370 19.90 8.89 14.20
C LEU A 370 20.32 7.76 15.13
N LEU A 371 20.46 6.55 14.57
CA LEU A 371 20.90 5.36 15.33
C LEU A 371 22.34 5.50 15.85
N ARG A 372 23.24 6.13 15.10
CA ARG A 372 24.60 6.46 15.57
C ARG A 372 24.54 7.35 16.82
N GLY A 373 23.73 8.42 16.78
CA GLY A 373 23.59 9.31 17.93
C GLY A 373 23.07 8.60 19.18
N GLU A 374 22.09 7.72 19.01
CA GLU A 374 21.54 6.94 20.12
C GLU A 374 22.51 5.85 20.62
N ALA A 375 23.21 5.16 19.71
CA ALA A 375 24.21 4.18 20.09
C ALA A 375 25.38 4.80 20.86
N LEU A 376 25.79 6.03 20.51
CA LEU A 376 26.78 6.81 21.28
C LEU A 376 26.32 7.04 22.71
N LYS A 377 25.07 7.52 22.92
CA LYS A 377 24.49 7.74 24.25
C LYS A 377 24.41 6.45 25.06
N LEU A 378 23.91 5.39 24.44
CA LEU A 378 23.76 4.09 25.10
C LEU A 378 25.14 3.51 25.49
N SER A 379 26.18 3.75 24.70
CA SER A 379 27.53 3.25 25.00
C SER A 379 28.14 3.81 26.29
N GLU A 380 27.66 4.97 26.73
CA GLU A 380 28.13 5.63 27.98
C GLU A 380 27.36 5.17 29.22
N LEU A 381 26.32 4.35 29.10
CA LEU A 381 25.56 3.86 30.23
C LEU A 381 26.36 2.83 31.07
N GLU A 382 26.22 2.90 32.38
CA GLU A 382 27.00 2.11 33.35
C GLU A 382 26.91 0.60 33.10
N TYR A 383 25.74 0.08 32.74
CA TYR A 383 25.58 -1.36 32.46
C TYR A 383 26.31 -1.83 31.20
N ILE A 384 26.51 -0.94 30.20
CA ILE A 384 27.30 -1.23 29.00
C ILE A 384 28.81 -1.20 29.36
N GLN A 385 29.22 -0.21 30.16
CA GLN A 385 30.59 -0.12 30.63
C GLN A 385 30.94 -1.32 31.51
N ALA A 386 30.05 -1.74 32.41
CA ALA A 386 30.21 -2.95 33.19
C ALA A 386 30.34 -4.21 32.30
N ALA A 387 29.53 -4.34 31.28
CA ALA A 387 29.63 -5.46 30.32
C ALA A 387 31.02 -5.49 29.64
N HIS A 388 31.58 -4.32 29.32
CA HIS A 388 32.94 -4.20 28.80
C HIS A 388 33.98 -4.63 29.82
N ALA A 389 33.86 -4.18 31.05
CA ALA A 389 34.80 -4.52 32.15
C ALA A 389 34.79 -6.05 32.42
N PHE A 390 33.67 -6.72 32.28
CA PHE A 390 33.53 -8.18 32.37
C PHE A 390 33.95 -8.94 31.10
N GLY A 391 34.53 -8.26 30.09
CA GLY A 391 35.04 -8.91 28.87
C GLY A 391 34.00 -9.45 27.92
N VAL A 392 32.74 -8.95 27.96
CA VAL A 392 31.67 -9.35 27.01
C VAL A 392 32.07 -8.93 25.60
N ARG A 393 31.98 -9.86 24.63
CA ARG A 393 32.33 -9.61 23.23
C ARG A 393 31.43 -8.47 22.64
N ARG A 394 32.07 -7.53 21.91
CA ARG A 394 31.40 -6.37 21.29
C ARG A 394 30.15 -6.72 20.52
N GLY A 395 30.17 -7.78 19.69
CA GLY A 395 29.00 -8.24 18.96
C GLY A 395 27.84 -8.68 19.86
N ARG A 396 28.11 -9.25 21.04
CA ARG A 396 27.06 -9.61 22.01
C ARG A 396 26.47 -8.37 22.69
N VAL A 397 27.29 -7.36 22.95
CA VAL A 397 26.80 -6.06 23.46
C VAL A 397 25.87 -5.41 22.44
N ILE A 398 26.23 -5.37 21.15
CA ILE A 398 25.41 -4.83 20.08
C ILE A 398 24.05 -5.55 20.00
N THR A 399 24.08 -6.89 19.90
CA THR A 399 22.85 -7.66 19.64
C THR A 399 21.94 -7.80 20.86
N ARG A 400 22.47 -7.81 22.07
CA ARG A 400 21.71 -8.09 23.30
C ARG A 400 21.36 -6.82 24.09
N HIS A 401 22.13 -5.75 23.94
CA HIS A 401 21.94 -4.53 24.71
C HIS A 401 21.60 -3.31 23.84
N LEU A 402 22.34 -3.04 22.77
CA LEU A 402 22.11 -1.86 21.95
C LEU A 402 20.89 -2.02 21.03
N LEU A 403 20.90 -3.07 20.20
CA LEU A 403 19.85 -3.30 19.21
C LEU A 403 18.42 -3.31 19.82
N PRO A 404 18.13 -4.03 20.93
CA PRO A 404 16.80 -3.99 21.52
C PRO A 404 16.37 -2.59 22.02
N ASN A 405 17.35 -1.81 22.52
CA ASN A 405 17.09 -0.48 23.04
C ASN A 405 16.82 0.57 21.95
N VAL A 406 17.38 0.41 20.75
CA VAL A 406 17.13 1.33 19.62
C VAL A 406 15.96 0.89 18.75
N MET A 407 15.37 -0.30 18.97
CA MET A 407 14.30 -0.84 18.12
C MET A 407 13.04 0.05 18.08
N HIS A 408 12.76 0.81 19.14
CA HIS A 408 11.65 1.77 19.12
C HIS A 408 11.88 2.87 18.08
N ILE A 409 13.11 3.36 17.91
CA ILE A 409 13.49 4.34 16.89
C ILE A 409 13.33 3.74 15.49
N VAL A 410 13.80 2.49 15.33
CA VAL A 410 13.69 1.76 14.05
C VAL A 410 12.22 1.60 13.64
N LEU A 411 11.34 1.21 14.59
CA LEU A 411 9.91 1.07 14.32
C LEU A 411 9.25 2.39 13.92
N ILE A 412 9.61 3.49 14.60
CA ILE A 412 9.12 4.83 14.25
C ILE A 412 9.57 5.22 12.85
N ALA A 413 10.86 5.05 12.54
CA ALA A 413 11.42 5.38 11.24
C ALA A 413 10.78 4.54 10.12
N LEU A 414 10.60 3.23 10.34
CA LEU A 414 9.98 2.31 9.38
C LEU A 414 8.62 2.83 8.88
N VAL A 415 7.81 3.35 9.77
CA VAL A 415 6.47 3.83 9.39
C VAL A 415 6.52 5.25 8.80
N MET A 416 7.41 6.12 9.28
CA MET A 416 7.55 7.49 8.76
C MET A 416 8.21 7.54 7.38
N ASP A 417 9.22 6.71 7.14
CA ASP A 417 9.94 6.70 5.87
C ASP A 417 9.09 6.16 4.71
N PHE A 418 8.10 5.30 5.00
CA PHE A 418 7.15 4.79 4.01
C PHE A 418 6.51 5.92 3.17
N SER A 419 6.00 6.94 3.81
CA SER A 419 5.33 8.06 3.13
C SER A 419 6.28 8.86 2.25
N GLY A 420 7.49 9.11 2.75
CA GLY A 420 8.54 9.80 2.00
C GLY A 420 8.97 9.05 0.74
N LEU A 421 9.03 7.71 0.84
CA LEU A 421 9.42 6.85 -0.28
C LEU A 421 8.33 6.77 -1.36
N VAL A 422 7.04 6.72 -0.98
CA VAL A 422 5.93 6.80 -1.94
C VAL A 422 5.94 8.13 -2.69
N LEU A 423 6.19 9.24 -1.99
CA LEU A 423 6.30 10.56 -2.62
C LEU A 423 7.56 10.65 -3.51
N ALA A 424 8.69 10.06 -3.10
CA ALA A 424 9.91 10.04 -3.89
C ALA A 424 9.71 9.29 -5.23
N GLU A 425 8.96 8.18 -5.22
CA GLU A 425 8.58 7.48 -6.46
C GLU A 425 7.77 8.38 -7.38
N ALA A 426 6.76 9.08 -6.85
CA ALA A 426 5.93 9.96 -7.66
C ALA A 426 6.76 11.06 -8.33
N VAL A 427 7.75 11.63 -7.62
CA VAL A 427 8.69 12.61 -8.18
C VAL A 427 9.58 11.99 -9.26
N LEU A 428 10.14 10.79 -9.03
CA LEU A 428 10.99 10.10 -10.01
C LEU A 428 10.21 9.73 -11.27
N SER A 429 8.99 9.22 -11.11
CA SER A 429 8.10 8.89 -12.23
C SER A 429 7.66 10.15 -12.99
N TYR A 430 7.41 11.27 -12.30
CA TYR A 430 7.12 12.55 -12.92
C TYR A 430 8.28 13.06 -13.80
N VAL A 431 9.51 12.83 -13.40
CA VAL A 431 10.70 13.18 -14.20
C VAL A 431 10.94 12.16 -15.33
N GLY A 432 10.23 11.03 -15.33
CA GLY A 432 10.36 9.97 -16.34
C GLY A 432 11.41 8.92 -16.03
N VAL A 433 11.92 8.90 -14.80
CA VAL A 433 12.98 7.97 -14.33
C VAL A 433 12.44 6.97 -13.29
N GLY A 434 11.14 6.95 -13.05
CA GLY A 434 10.50 6.08 -12.07
C GLY A 434 10.30 4.64 -12.55
N VAL A 435 9.11 4.11 -12.27
CA VAL A 435 8.66 2.77 -12.67
C VAL A 435 8.57 2.63 -14.20
N ASP A 436 8.48 1.40 -14.67
CA ASP A 436 8.27 1.13 -16.09
C ASP A 436 7.00 1.81 -16.62
N PRO A 437 7.02 2.45 -17.81
CA PRO A 437 5.83 3.10 -18.38
C PRO A 437 4.63 2.17 -18.59
N SER A 438 4.88 0.85 -18.71
CA SER A 438 3.82 -0.16 -18.81
C SER A 438 3.15 -0.47 -17.46
N MET A 439 3.74 -0.04 -16.34
CA MET A 439 3.17 -0.20 -15.01
C MET A 439 2.38 1.03 -14.61
N THR A 440 1.27 0.78 -13.93
CA THR A 440 0.46 1.84 -13.36
C THR A 440 0.99 2.23 -11.98
N SER A 441 1.28 3.52 -11.79
CA SER A 441 1.61 4.13 -10.49
C SER A 441 0.99 5.52 -10.38
N PHE A 442 0.91 6.07 -9.18
CA PHE A 442 0.48 7.46 -9.01
C PHE A 442 1.40 8.43 -9.75
N GLY A 443 2.70 8.15 -9.75
CA GLY A 443 3.69 8.96 -10.46
C GLY A 443 3.54 8.92 -11.98
N THR A 444 3.27 7.75 -12.57
CA THR A 444 3.00 7.64 -14.02
C THR A 444 1.70 8.33 -14.42
N MET A 445 0.65 8.26 -13.57
CA MET A 445 -0.61 8.99 -13.79
C MET A 445 -0.37 10.52 -13.76
N ILE A 446 0.40 11.02 -12.79
CA ILE A 446 0.74 12.45 -12.66
C ILE A 446 1.58 12.91 -13.88
N ASN A 447 2.54 12.09 -14.31
CA ASN A 447 3.37 12.40 -15.48
C ASN A 447 2.53 12.50 -16.77
N ALA A 448 1.61 11.55 -16.99
CA ALA A 448 0.69 11.58 -18.12
C ALA A 448 -0.21 12.83 -18.06
N ALA A 449 -0.79 13.12 -16.89
CA ALA A 449 -1.69 14.25 -16.69
C ALA A 449 -1.02 15.63 -16.90
N ARG A 450 0.30 15.73 -16.73
CA ARG A 450 1.06 16.98 -16.94
C ARG A 450 0.84 17.59 -18.33
N LEU A 451 0.90 16.76 -19.37
CA LEU A 451 0.70 17.19 -20.75
C LEU A 451 -0.77 17.48 -21.05
N GLU A 452 -1.68 16.85 -20.33
CA GLU A 452 -3.12 16.97 -20.49
C GLU A 452 -3.68 18.24 -19.85
N MET A 453 -3.03 18.73 -18.81
CA MET A 453 -3.36 20.01 -18.18
C MET A 453 -3.12 21.23 -19.11
N ALA A 454 -2.21 21.11 -20.07
CA ALA A 454 -1.92 22.16 -21.05
C ALA A 454 -2.83 22.14 -22.29
N ARG A 455 -3.81 21.23 -22.35
CA ARG A 455 -4.73 21.10 -23.48
C ARG A 455 -5.94 22.01 -23.36
N GLU A 456 -6.56 22.28 -24.49
CA GLU A 456 -7.88 22.92 -24.58
C GLU A 456 -8.88 21.95 -25.25
N PRO A 457 -9.91 21.51 -24.53
CA PRO A 457 -10.22 21.74 -23.12
C PRO A 457 -9.31 20.96 -22.16
N MET A 458 -9.05 21.52 -20.97
CA MET A 458 -8.14 20.98 -19.98
C MET A 458 -8.65 19.67 -19.35
N VAL A 459 -7.81 18.62 -19.30
CA VAL A 459 -8.12 17.33 -18.67
C VAL A 459 -7.49 17.29 -17.27
N TRP A 460 -8.29 17.53 -16.25
CA TRP A 460 -7.84 17.67 -14.86
C TRP A 460 -8.08 16.46 -13.98
N TRP A 461 -9.01 15.59 -14.34
CA TRP A 461 -9.51 14.51 -13.47
C TRP A 461 -8.49 13.40 -13.22
N THR A 462 -7.61 13.08 -14.18
CA THR A 462 -6.54 12.10 -14.00
C THR A 462 -5.58 12.55 -12.91
N LEU A 463 -5.18 13.84 -12.94
CA LEU A 463 -4.32 14.42 -11.89
C LEU A 463 -5.03 14.43 -10.53
N ALA A 464 -6.29 14.87 -10.49
CA ALA A 464 -7.07 14.92 -9.27
C ALA A 464 -7.26 13.53 -8.64
N ALA A 465 -7.51 12.50 -9.44
CA ALA A 465 -7.64 11.13 -8.98
C ALA A 465 -6.31 10.61 -8.39
N ALA A 466 -5.19 10.74 -9.13
CA ALA A 466 -3.87 10.32 -8.64
C ALA A 466 -3.52 11.00 -7.32
N PHE A 467 -3.74 12.33 -7.23
CA PHE A 467 -3.49 13.09 -6.02
C PHE A 467 -4.39 12.63 -4.86
N ALA A 468 -5.69 12.45 -5.07
CA ALA A 468 -6.63 12.08 -4.02
C ALA A 468 -6.31 10.71 -3.41
N PHE A 469 -6.04 9.69 -4.26
CA PHE A 469 -5.70 8.35 -3.79
C PHE A 469 -4.33 8.30 -3.10
N MET A 470 -3.32 8.95 -3.68
CA MET A 470 -1.99 9.04 -3.07
C MET A 470 -2.04 9.79 -1.73
N PHE A 471 -2.75 10.93 -1.67
CA PHE A 471 -2.93 11.69 -0.44
C PHE A 471 -3.62 10.87 0.64
N ALA A 472 -4.71 10.16 0.31
CA ALA A 472 -5.42 9.31 1.27
C ALA A 472 -4.53 8.18 1.81
N LEU A 473 -3.74 7.52 0.94
CA LEU A 473 -2.79 6.47 1.34
C LEU A 473 -1.71 7.02 2.28
N VAL A 474 -1.05 8.12 1.88
CA VAL A 474 0.04 8.75 2.64
C VAL A 474 -0.48 9.30 3.97
N LEU A 475 -1.65 9.95 3.97
CA LEU A 475 -2.27 10.46 5.20
C LEU A 475 -2.61 9.32 6.17
N ALA A 476 -3.22 8.24 5.68
CA ALA A 476 -3.52 7.09 6.52
C ALA A 476 -2.25 6.46 7.10
N ALA A 477 -1.20 6.29 6.29
CA ALA A 477 0.08 5.79 6.75
C ALA A 477 0.71 6.70 7.82
N ASN A 478 0.74 8.02 7.61
CA ASN A 478 1.29 8.98 8.58
C ASN A 478 0.52 8.98 9.91
N LEU A 479 -0.81 8.95 9.87
CA LEU A 479 -1.61 8.89 11.10
C LEU A 479 -1.40 7.57 11.88
N VAL A 480 -1.18 6.44 11.17
CA VAL A 480 -0.76 5.18 11.81
C VAL A 480 0.65 5.32 12.39
N ALA A 481 1.57 5.98 11.67
CA ALA A 481 2.92 6.25 12.13
C ALA A 481 2.93 7.04 13.45
N ASP A 482 2.17 8.13 13.50
CA ASP A 482 2.05 8.95 14.69
C ASP A 482 1.47 8.16 15.87
N ALA A 483 0.42 7.37 15.64
CA ALA A 483 -0.17 6.52 16.69
C ALA A 483 0.83 5.46 17.19
N VAL A 484 1.65 4.87 16.31
CA VAL A 484 2.71 3.93 16.69
C VAL A 484 3.81 4.67 17.48
N ARG A 485 4.26 5.83 17.00
CA ARG A 485 5.27 6.65 17.66
C ARG A 485 4.85 6.98 19.10
N ASP A 486 3.64 7.51 19.27
CA ASP A 486 3.11 7.89 20.60
C ASP A 486 2.99 6.68 21.53
N ALA A 487 2.64 5.52 21.00
CA ALA A 487 2.48 4.30 21.78
C ALA A 487 3.81 3.69 22.23
N PHE A 488 4.88 3.83 21.41
CA PHE A 488 6.20 3.27 21.68
C PHE A 488 7.17 4.26 22.34
N ASP A 489 6.82 5.56 22.45
CA ASP A 489 7.65 6.55 23.14
C ASP A 489 7.62 6.30 24.66
N PRO A 490 8.77 5.97 25.29
CA PRO A 490 8.83 5.73 26.73
C PRO A 490 8.58 6.99 27.57
N ARG A 491 8.76 8.20 26.99
CA ARG A 491 8.60 9.48 27.69
C ARG A 491 7.14 9.84 27.95
N VAL A 492 6.23 9.45 27.09
CA VAL A 492 4.80 9.71 27.20
C VAL A 492 4.17 8.91 28.35
N THR A 493 4.80 7.84 28.82
CA THR A 493 4.27 6.98 29.88
C THR A 493 4.35 7.59 31.29
N VAL A 494 5.14 8.63 31.49
CA VAL A 494 5.32 9.28 32.81
C VAL A 494 4.19 10.25 33.16
N GLY A 495 3.40 10.70 32.17
CA GLY A 495 2.35 11.72 32.34
C GLY A 495 0.90 11.20 32.45
N THR A 496 0.61 9.96 32.10
CA THR A 496 -0.75 9.40 32.20
C THR A 496 -0.97 8.82 33.60
N ARG A 497 -1.58 9.60 34.48
CA ARG A 497 -2.17 9.09 35.75
C ARG A 497 -3.06 7.89 35.40
N PRO A 498 -2.94 6.76 36.11
CA PRO A 498 -3.93 5.69 35.97
C PRO A 498 -5.28 6.31 36.36
N ILE A 499 -6.25 6.20 35.44
CA ILE A 499 -7.64 6.46 35.76
C ILE A 499 -7.96 5.48 36.87
N ALA A 500 -8.04 6.03 38.10
CA ALA A 500 -8.37 5.26 39.26
C ALA A 500 -9.64 4.49 38.97
N THR A 501 -9.57 3.17 39.12
CA THR A 501 -10.72 2.29 39.30
C THR A 501 -11.45 2.72 40.57
N ALA A 502 -12.23 3.79 40.49
CA ALA A 502 -13.21 4.14 41.46
C ALA A 502 -14.41 3.22 41.28
N LYS A 503 -14.32 2.01 41.81
CA LYS A 503 -15.47 1.18 42.23
C LYS A 503 -14.96 -0.14 42.85
N ALA A 504 -14.40 0.01 44.02
CA ALA A 504 -14.37 -1.08 44.99
C ALA A 504 -14.42 -0.46 46.38
N ALA A 505 -15.53 0.19 46.71
CA ALA A 505 -15.96 0.53 48.09
C ALA A 505 -17.40 1.09 48.00
N ALA A 506 -18.38 0.24 47.91
CA ALA A 506 -19.73 0.38 48.44
C ALA A 506 -20.41 -0.99 48.38
#